data_0849e66e0fc837e2821a9a2c4962fea2
#
_entry.id   0849e66e0fc837e2821a9a2c4962fea2
#
_cell.length_a   1.000
_cell.length_b   1.000
_cell.length_c   1.000
_cell.angle_alpha   90.00
_cell.angle_beta   90.00
_cell.angle_gamma   90.00
#
_symmetry.space_group_name_H-M   'P 1'
#
loop_
_entity.id
_entity.type
_entity.pdbx_description
1 polymer ?
#
loop_
_entity_poly.entity_id
_entity_poly.type
_entity_poly.pdbx_seq_one_letter_code
_entity_poly.pdbx_strand_id
1 'polypeptide(L)'
;MRGLVPVLLLAALVLTPKAMATPAQVLLLRHGDKDSGRGDYNLSPMGFERSIQLGRMIPACFGAPTSIGVFEFDPVSAKNARSFQTAVPLAVSTGLNINMIRGSRTNSLAAGQQVLHDKSFAGSKAVFIWEHRNLPDFAKGLGWGGMAAIAPNDYDQLVVLTWPSPTAPPQVQVFSQKDLLQRPCSQTALAAHGVPPIDPPSAGLQLDLPALLARTGRPPEQGQAKAVSDLGILLWLQGHRSPQLIANSWLLLDRNLSNFDLAVGVDMAKTTPELLRGLAPFLALVDGAKDTIKEIYRRPRPYIADASIRPCLPRESGWSFPSGHSAFYRAAAELLVDLLPERRQRLLAVGLSGGSSRTLCGVHYPSDVEAGQRLGEAAALQIIASDQWRRFKLTPAIQAELRKIDAVKQERLPLLIN
;
A
#
# COMPACT_ATOMS: atom_id res chain seq x y z
N MET A 1 6.10 88.86 4.75
CA MET A 1 5.45 87.82 3.93
C MET A 1 6.36 86.62 3.91
N ARG A 2 6.02 85.58 4.69
CA ARG A 2 6.72 84.31 4.72
C ARG A 2 5.90 83.27 3.97
N GLY A 3 6.46 82.76 2.84
CA GLY A 3 5.80 81.77 2.02
C GLY A 3 5.95 80.40 2.66
N LEU A 4 4.84 79.72 2.89
CA LEU A 4 4.77 78.28 3.23
C LEU A 4 4.99 77.45 1.95
N VAL A 5 5.97 76.57 1.96
CA VAL A 5 6.17 75.52 0.95
C VAL A 5 5.44 74.28 1.43
N PRO A 6 4.56 73.68 0.64
CA PRO A 6 3.88 72.43 1.04
C PRO A 6 4.84 71.24 0.78
N VAL A 7 5.10 70.48 1.83
CA VAL A 7 5.81 69.17 1.74
C VAL A 7 4.81 68.13 1.25
N LEU A 8 4.96 67.67 0.02
CA LEU A 8 4.24 66.45 -0.48
C LEU A 8 4.86 65.22 0.14
N LEU A 9 4.12 64.59 1.05
CA LEU A 9 4.45 63.21 1.48
C LEU A 9 4.05 62.23 0.36
N LEU A 10 5.04 61.70 -0.36
CA LEU A 10 4.87 60.51 -1.20
C LEU A 10 4.68 59.28 -0.30
N ALA A 11 3.46 58.77 -0.15
CA ALA A 11 3.21 57.47 0.43
C ALA A 11 3.70 56.40 -0.54
N ALA A 12 4.85 55.80 -0.26
CA ALA A 12 5.31 54.61 -0.97
C ALA A 12 4.35 53.42 -0.64
N LEU A 13 3.52 53.04 -1.60
CA LEU A 13 2.77 51.77 -1.53
C LEU A 13 3.82 50.64 -1.51
N VAL A 14 4.07 50.09 -0.33
CA VAL A 14 4.80 48.84 -0.19
C VAL A 14 3.84 47.76 -0.68
N LEU A 15 3.99 47.34 -1.95
CA LEU A 15 3.39 46.15 -2.49
C LEU A 15 3.95 44.95 -1.72
N THR A 16 3.26 44.52 -0.67
CA THR A 16 3.56 43.23 -0.02
C THR A 16 3.42 42.12 -1.09
N PRO A 17 4.46 41.34 -1.35
CA PRO A 17 4.37 40.25 -2.28
C PRO A 17 3.22 39.35 -1.82
N LYS A 18 2.27 39.09 -2.72
CA LYS A 18 1.15 38.19 -2.50
C LYS A 18 1.74 36.85 -2.07
N ALA A 19 1.52 36.45 -0.83
CA ALA A 19 2.03 35.18 -0.32
C ALA A 19 1.59 34.07 -1.28
N MET A 20 2.53 33.40 -1.92
CA MET A 20 2.22 32.29 -2.83
C MET A 20 1.61 31.16 -1.99
N ALA A 21 0.47 30.66 -2.43
CA ALA A 21 -0.29 29.61 -1.76
C ALA A 21 0.27 28.22 -2.14
N THR A 22 1.59 28.02 -2.01
CA THR A 22 2.28 26.83 -2.47
C THR A 22 1.94 25.62 -1.58
N PRO A 23 1.67 24.43 -2.12
CA PRO A 23 1.61 23.20 -1.34
C PRO A 23 2.93 22.96 -0.59
N ALA A 24 2.88 22.32 0.58
CA ALA A 24 4.10 21.89 1.27
C ALA A 24 4.74 20.69 0.56
N GLN A 25 3.89 19.78 0.07
CA GLN A 25 4.32 18.58 -0.66
C GLN A 25 3.27 18.19 -1.71
N VAL A 26 3.74 17.74 -2.87
CA VAL A 26 2.90 17.18 -3.93
C VAL A 26 3.45 15.83 -4.35
N LEU A 27 2.59 14.82 -4.36
CA LEU A 27 2.86 13.52 -4.94
C LEU A 27 2.19 13.45 -6.32
N LEU A 28 2.97 13.11 -7.34
CA LEU A 28 2.50 12.94 -8.71
C LEU A 28 2.61 11.49 -9.12
N LEU A 29 1.54 10.92 -9.62
CA LEU A 29 1.56 9.57 -10.17
C LEU A 29 0.59 9.43 -11.35
N ARG A 30 0.88 8.47 -12.19
CA ARG A 30 -0.02 8.05 -13.26
C ARG A 30 -1.14 7.19 -12.68
N HIS A 31 -2.32 7.20 -13.33
CA HIS A 31 -3.39 6.24 -13.04
C HIS A 31 -2.92 4.78 -13.11
N GLY A 32 -3.61 3.88 -12.43
CA GLY A 32 -3.33 2.44 -12.43
C GLY A 32 -3.38 1.80 -13.82
N ASP A 33 -2.94 0.55 -13.90
CA ASP A 33 -2.81 -0.19 -15.14
C ASP A 33 -4.15 -0.31 -15.89
N LYS A 34 -4.08 -0.28 -17.22
CA LYS A 34 -5.21 -0.49 -18.13
C LYS A 34 -5.11 -1.85 -18.81
N ASP A 35 -6.24 -2.40 -19.20
CA ASP A 35 -6.31 -3.51 -20.14
C ASP A 35 -6.48 -2.93 -21.55
N SER A 36 -5.44 -3.04 -22.37
CA SER A 36 -5.45 -2.48 -23.72
C SER A 36 -6.40 -3.20 -24.70
N GLY A 37 -6.86 -4.40 -24.35
CA GLY A 37 -7.75 -5.21 -25.20
C GLY A 37 -9.24 -4.89 -25.02
N ARG A 38 -9.63 -4.16 -23.96
CA ARG A 38 -11.05 -3.96 -23.63
C ARG A 38 -11.76 -2.83 -24.36
N GLY A 39 -11.01 -1.84 -24.85
CA GLY A 39 -11.62 -0.67 -25.50
C GLY A 39 -12.41 0.25 -24.57
N ASP A 40 -12.35 0.04 -23.26
CA ASP A 40 -13.00 0.87 -22.25
C ASP A 40 -12.02 1.84 -21.55
N TYR A 41 -12.54 2.67 -20.67
CA TYR A 41 -11.76 3.62 -19.88
C TYR A 41 -11.61 3.21 -18.40
N ASN A 42 -11.81 1.94 -18.08
CA ASN A 42 -11.66 1.40 -16.75
C ASN A 42 -10.21 0.97 -16.47
N LEU A 43 -9.89 0.86 -15.19
CA LEU A 43 -8.70 0.16 -14.75
C LEU A 43 -8.81 -1.34 -15.11
N SER A 44 -7.68 -1.95 -15.36
CA SER A 44 -7.61 -3.41 -15.32
C SER A 44 -7.80 -3.92 -13.88
N PRO A 45 -8.13 -5.20 -13.67
CA PRO A 45 -8.16 -5.77 -12.32
C PRO A 45 -6.83 -5.54 -11.57
N MET A 46 -5.69 -5.66 -12.24
CA MET A 46 -4.37 -5.39 -11.68
C MET A 46 -4.19 -3.91 -11.34
N GLY A 47 -4.67 -3.00 -12.19
CA GLY A 47 -4.64 -1.56 -11.93
C GLY A 47 -5.50 -1.15 -10.76
N PHE A 48 -6.63 -1.81 -10.56
CA PHE A 48 -7.49 -1.60 -9.39
C PHE A 48 -6.82 -2.11 -8.10
N GLU A 49 -6.23 -3.30 -8.14
CA GLU A 49 -5.46 -3.84 -7.02
C GLU A 49 -4.30 -2.91 -6.63
N ARG A 50 -3.53 -2.43 -7.61
CA ARG A 50 -2.48 -1.42 -7.38
C ARG A 50 -3.04 -0.16 -6.73
N SER A 51 -4.20 0.30 -7.15
CA SER A 51 -4.85 1.49 -6.59
C SER A 51 -5.18 1.31 -5.10
N ILE A 52 -5.62 0.12 -4.71
CA ILE A 52 -5.86 -0.23 -3.30
C ILE A 52 -4.54 -0.20 -2.51
N GLN A 53 -3.48 -0.78 -3.06
CA GLN A 53 -2.15 -0.79 -2.44
C GLN A 53 -1.59 0.63 -2.28
N LEU A 54 -1.70 1.47 -3.32
CA LEU A 54 -1.30 2.88 -3.28
C LEU A 54 -2.09 3.68 -2.24
N GLY A 55 -3.40 3.42 -2.13
CA GLY A 55 -4.26 4.06 -1.14
C GLY A 55 -3.82 3.84 0.30
N ARG A 56 -3.07 2.77 0.58
CA ARG A 56 -2.50 2.45 1.89
C ARG A 56 -1.04 2.89 2.01
N MET A 57 -0.27 2.66 0.96
CA MET A 57 1.17 2.96 0.93
C MET A 57 1.43 4.47 1.04
N ILE A 58 0.67 5.30 0.33
CA ILE A 58 0.90 6.74 0.31
C ILE A 58 0.80 7.36 1.71
N PRO A 59 -0.28 7.15 2.49
CA PRO A 59 -0.35 7.68 3.85
C PRO A 59 0.74 7.11 4.78
N ALA A 60 1.09 5.84 4.62
CA ALA A 60 2.08 5.18 5.45
C ALA A 60 3.51 5.69 5.20
N CYS A 61 3.89 5.91 3.93
CA CYS A 61 5.26 6.26 3.54
C CYS A 61 5.51 7.76 3.48
N PHE A 62 4.52 8.54 3.07
CA PHE A 62 4.64 9.98 2.86
C PHE A 62 3.81 10.82 3.84
N GLY A 63 3.08 10.14 4.76
CA GLY A 63 2.13 10.76 5.68
C GLY A 63 0.78 11.05 5.01
N ALA A 64 -0.26 11.18 5.84
CA ALA A 64 -1.62 11.38 5.36
C ALA A 64 -1.72 12.62 4.46
N PRO A 65 -2.25 12.49 3.22
CA PRO A 65 -2.53 13.64 2.39
C PRO A 65 -3.65 14.50 3.00
N THR A 66 -3.69 15.76 2.61
CA THR A 66 -4.77 16.69 2.97
C THR A 66 -5.65 17.03 1.76
N SER A 67 -5.24 16.63 0.56
CA SER A 67 -5.97 16.86 -0.68
C SER A 67 -5.65 15.79 -1.73
N ILE A 68 -6.67 15.42 -2.52
CA ILE A 68 -6.53 14.52 -3.66
C ILE A 68 -7.08 15.23 -4.90
N GLY A 69 -6.25 15.36 -5.92
CA GLY A 69 -6.61 15.90 -7.23
C GLY A 69 -6.49 14.87 -8.33
N VAL A 70 -7.37 14.92 -9.31
CA VAL A 70 -7.33 13.99 -10.45
C VAL A 70 -7.43 14.74 -11.77
N PHE A 71 -6.83 14.15 -12.81
CA PHE A 71 -6.98 14.58 -14.18
C PHE A 71 -8.46 14.53 -14.58
N GLU A 72 -8.92 15.57 -15.25
CA GLU A 72 -10.31 15.70 -15.65
C GLU A 72 -10.73 14.58 -16.59
N PHE A 73 -11.85 13.95 -16.31
CA PHE A 73 -12.46 12.98 -17.19
C PHE A 73 -13.79 13.49 -17.77
N ASP A 74 -14.18 12.92 -18.88
CA ASP A 74 -15.47 13.21 -19.50
C ASP A 74 -16.57 12.37 -18.82
N PRO A 75 -17.55 13.00 -18.13
CA PRO A 75 -18.57 12.25 -17.42
C PRO A 75 -19.55 11.51 -18.34
N VAL A 76 -19.64 11.89 -19.61
CA VAL A 76 -20.55 11.26 -20.58
C VAL A 76 -19.90 10.00 -21.18
N SER A 77 -18.68 10.13 -21.69
CA SER A 77 -17.96 9.01 -22.33
C SER A 77 -17.07 8.21 -21.40
N ALA A 78 -16.95 8.64 -20.14
CA ALA A 78 -16.00 8.13 -19.15
C ALA A 78 -14.52 8.21 -19.59
N LYS A 79 -14.20 8.92 -20.68
CA LYS A 79 -12.83 9.08 -21.16
C LYS A 79 -11.95 9.70 -20.07
N ASN A 80 -10.82 9.07 -19.76
CA ASN A 80 -9.87 9.41 -18.68
C ASN A 80 -10.34 9.07 -17.25
N ALA A 81 -11.41 8.30 -17.07
CA ALA A 81 -11.95 7.94 -15.75
C ALA A 81 -10.93 7.17 -14.88
N ARG A 82 -9.88 6.55 -15.46
CA ARG A 82 -8.88 5.78 -14.73
C ARG A 82 -8.17 6.58 -13.64
N SER A 83 -7.93 7.88 -13.85
CA SER A 83 -7.33 8.74 -12.83
C SER A 83 -8.23 8.88 -11.61
N PHE A 84 -9.54 9.05 -11.81
CA PHE A 84 -10.53 9.07 -10.74
C PHE A 84 -10.64 7.71 -10.04
N GLN A 85 -10.75 6.63 -10.80
CA GLN A 85 -10.83 5.27 -10.25
C GLN A 85 -9.60 4.90 -9.40
N THR A 86 -8.39 5.33 -9.82
CA THR A 86 -7.16 5.14 -9.05
C THR A 86 -7.19 5.91 -7.72
N ALA A 87 -7.84 7.08 -7.67
CA ALA A 87 -7.93 7.89 -6.48
C ALA A 87 -8.92 7.33 -5.43
N VAL A 88 -9.92 6.55 -5.85
CA VAL A 88 -11.02 6.09 -4.97
C VAL A 88 -10.51 5.37 -3.71
N PRO A 89 -9.62 4.37 -3.78
CA PRO A 89 -9.14 3.70 -2.57
C PRO A 89 -8.40 4.63 -1.61
N LEU A 90 -7.62 5.59 -2.12
CA LEU A 90 -6.94 6.59 -1.30
C LEU A 90 -7.96 7.53 -0.63
N ALA A 91 -8.97 7.98 -1.37
CA ALA A 91 -10.03 8.84 -0.85
C ALA A 91 -10.82 8.14 0.28
N VAL A 92 -11.17 6.86 0.07
CA VAL A 92 -11.87 6.05 1.08
C VAL A 92 -11.01 5.85 2.33
N SER A 93 -9.72 5.54 2.17
CA SER A 93 -8.81 5.29 3.31
C SER A 93 -8.51 6.54 4.14
N THR A 94 -8.58 7.73 3.52
CA THR A 94 -8.23 9.00 4.16
C THR A 94 -9.44 9.85 4.55
N GLY A 95 -10.65 9.51 4.06
CA GLY A 95 -11.86 10.30 4.24
C GLY A 95 -11.88 11.60 3.42
N LEU A 96 -10.99 11.75 2.42
CA LEU A 96 -10.89 12.95 1.60
C LEU A 96 -11.79 12.87 0.37
N ASN A 97 -12.28 14.03 -0.08
CA ASN A 97 -12.95 14.15 -1.37
C ASN A 97 -11.93 14.12 -2.52
N ILE A 98 -12.37 13.57 -3.66
CA ILE A 98 -11.59 13.61 -4.91
C ILE A 98 -11.96 14.87 -5.66
N ASN A 99 -10.98 15.74 -5.89
CA ASN A 99 -11.15 16.99 -6.62
C ASN A 99 -10.74 16.80 -8.07
N MET A 100 -11.70 16.87 -8.99
CA MET A 100 -11.39 16.88 -10.42
C MET A 100 -10.84 18.26 -10.82
N ILE A 101 -9.61 18.30 -11.32
CA ILE A 101 -8.95 19.56 -11.72
C ILE A 101 -9.47 19.97 -13.10
N ARG A 102 -10.42 20.89 -13.12
CA ARG A 102 -11.07 21.37 -14.35
C ARG A 102 -10.08 22.05 -15.30
N GLY A 103 -10.29 21.85 -16.59
CA GLY A 103 -9.43 22.40 -17.63
C GLY A 103 -8.13 21.62 -17.84
N SER A 104 -7.81 20.64 -17.00
CA SER A 104 -6.56 19.86 -17.11
C SER A 104 -6.47 19.04 -18.41
N ARG A 105 -7.60 18.64 -18.99
CA ARG A 105 -7.65 17.94 -20.29
C ARG A 105 -7.15 18.79 -21.44
N THR A 106 -7.37 20.10 -21.38
CA THR A 106 -7.00 21.03 -22.45
C THR A 106 -5.66 21.68 -22.23
N ASN A 107 -5.29 21.92 -20.94
CA ASN A 107 -4.04 22.58 -20.59
C ASN A 107 -3.57 22.14 -19.19
N SER A 108 -2.83 21.05 -19.13
CA SER A 108 -2.25 20.54 -17.88
C SER A 108 -1.20 21.47 -17.28
N LEU A 109 -0.47 22.22 -18.09
CA LEU A 109 0.49 23.22 -17.59
C LEU A 109 -0.23 24.33 -16.80
N ALA A 110 -1.29 24.89 -17.36
CA ALA A 110 -2.11 25.90 -16.67
C ALA A 110 -2.77 25.34 -15.39
N ALA A 111 -3.21 24.08 -15.43
CA ALA A 111 -3.74 23.39 -14.26
C ALA A 111 -2.71 23.27 -13.13
N GLY A 112 -1.45 22.94 -13.45
CA GLY A 112 -0.35 22.94 -12.46
C GLY A 112 -0.07 24.32 -11.88
N GLN A 113 -0.05 25.35 -12.72
CA GLN A 113 0.10 26.75 -12.28
C GLN A 113 -1.06 27.18 -11.35
N GLN A 114 -2.28 26.77 -11.68
CA GLN A 114 -3.45 27.06 -10.84
C GLN A 114 -3.27 26.46 -9.44
N VAL A 115 -2.80 25.21 -9.31
CA VAL A 115 -2.56 24.55 -8.02
C VAL A 115 -1.58 25.35 -7.15
N LEU A 116 -0.53 25.94 -7.73
CA LEU A 116 0.44 26.77 -7.00
C LEU A 116 -0.14 28.10 -6.49
N HIS A 117 -1.24 28.58 -7.06
CA HIS A 117 -1.87 29.84 -6.71
C HIS A 117 -3.20 29.69 -5.97
N ASP A 118 -3.75 28.48 -5.93
CA ASP A 118 -5.02 28.21 -5.26
C ASP A 118 -4.79 28.04 -3.75
N LYS A 119 -5.42 28.93 -2.97
CA LYS A 119 -5.31 28.96 -1.50
C LYS A 119 -5.76 27.66 -0.84
N SER A 120 -6.58 26.86 -1.50
CA SER A 120 -7.03 25.55 -0.97
C SER A 120 -5.88 24.53 -0.88
N PHE A 121 -4.81 24.75 -1.64
CA PHE A 121 -3.61 23.90 -1.59
C PHE A 121 -2.48 24.49 -0.74
N ALA A 122 -2.64 25.69 -0.18
CA ALA A 122 -1.59 26.33 0.62
C ALA A 122 -1.17 25.47 1.81
N GLY A 123 0.11 25.13 1.88
CA GLY A 123 0.67 24.28 2.94
C GLY A 123 0.16 22.83 2.92
N SER A 124 -0.61 22.45 1.91
CA SER A 124 -1.20 21.10 1.80
C SER A 124 -0.15 20.05 1.45
N LYS A 125 -0.47 18.82 1.81
CA LYS A 125 0.14 17.61 1.25
C LYS A 125 -0.85 17.03 0.23
N ALA A 126 -0.63 17.29 -1.05
CA ALA A 126 -1.55 16.95 -2.11
C ALA A 126 -1.08 15.73 -2.92
N VAL A 127 -2.01 14.88 -3.33
CA VAL A 127 -1.76 13.75 -4.23
C VAL A 127 -2.50 14.00 -5.53
N PHE A 128 -1.78 14.01 -6.65
CA PHE A 128 -2.36 14.17 -7.98
C PHE A 128 -2.18 12.91 -8.82
N ILE A 129 -3.29 12.40 -9.35
CA ILE A 129 -3.32 11.22 -10.21
C ILE A 129 -3.71 11.66 -11.62
N TRP A 130 -2.82 11.38 -12.58
CA TRP A 130 -2.87 12.02 -13.89
C TRP A 130 -2.82 11.05 -15.06
N GLU A 131 -3.11 11.53 -16.25
CA GLU A 131 -2.88 10.85 -17.53
C GLU A 131 -1.42 11.05 -17.95
N HIS A 132 -0.74 9.98 -18.37
CA HIS A 132 0.72 9.94 -18.54
C HIS A 132 1.27 10.95 -19.54
N ARG A 133 0.55 11.27 -20.64
CA ARG A 133 1.01 12.22 -21.66
C ARG A 133 0.96 13.67 -21.17
N ASN A 134 0.07 13.94 -20.23
CA ASN A 134 -0.18 15.27 -19.69
C ASN A 134 0.52 15.52 -18.34
N LEU A 135 1.07 14.47 -17.73
CA LEU A 135 1.74 14.56 -16.42
C LEU A 135 3.02 15.43 -16.47
N PRO A 136 3.88 15.37 -17.52
CA PRO A 136 5.03 16.26 -17.63
C PRO A 136 4.66 17.75 -17.70
N ASP A 137 3.60 18.11 -18.43
CA ASP A 137 3.13 19.49 -18.49
C ASP A 137 2.54 19.96 -17.17
N PHE A 138 1.84 19.07 -16.47
CA PHE A 138 1.35 19.38 -15.12
C PHE A 138 2.50 19.61 -14.13
N ALA A 139 3.52 18.76 -14.15
CA ALA A 139 4.74 18.90 -13.35
C ALA A 139 5.48 20.22 -13.67
N LYS A 140 5.57 20.59 -14.95
CA LYS A 140 6.12 21.87 -15.39
C LYS A 140 5.32 23.05 -14.85
N GLY A 141 3.99 22.95 -14.85
CA GLY A 141 3.10 23.94 -14.24
C GLY A 141 3.30 24.10 -12.75
N LEU A 142 3.69 23.03 -12.04
CA LEU A 142 4.07 23.02 -10.63
C LEU A 142 5.51 23.54 -10.37
N GLY A 143 6.22 24.00 -11.40
CA GLY A 143 7.57 24.54 -11.29
C GLY A 143 8.70 23.54 -11.55
N TRP A 144 8.40 22.31 -11.97
CA TRP A 144 9.40 21.31 -12.33
C TRP A 144 9.29 20.87 -13.81
N GLY A 145 10.13 21.44 -14.66
CA GLY A 145 10.18 21.12 -16.08
C GLY A 145 11.06 19.93 -16.48
N GLY A 146 11.64 19.21 -15.50
CA GLY A 146 12.57 18.10 -15.76
C GLY A 146 11.93 16.72 -15.91
N MET A 147 10.60 16.63 -15.89
CA MET A 147 9.91 15.35 -16.03
C MET A 147 9.97 14.85 -17.49
N ALA A 148 10.57 13.68 -17.69
CA ALA A 148 10.58 13.03 -19.00
C ALA A 148 9.19 12.50 -19.38
N ALA A 149 8.98 12.31 -20.69
CA ALA A 149 7.78 11.64 -21.19
C ALA A 149 7.68 10.21 -20.63
N ILE A 150 6.49 9.85 -20.18
CA ILE A 150 6.23 8.52 -19.58
C ILE A 150 5.81 7.55 -20.69
N ALA A 151 6.48 6.41 -20.78
CA ALA A 151 6.13 5.38 -21.76
C ALA A 151 4.70 4.84 -21.54
N PRO A 152 3.97 4.47 -22.60
CA PRO A 152 2.58 4.02 -22.50
C PRO A 152 2.34 2.81 -21.59
N ASN A 153 3.36 1.99 -21.36
CA ASN A 153 3.34 0.80 -20.48
C ASN A 153 4.04 1.02 -19.13
N ASP A 154 4.55 2.22 -18.88
CA ASP A 154 5.16 2.57 -17.60
C ASP A 154 4.10 3.11 -16.63
N TYR A 155 3.90 2.42 -15.52
CA TYR A 155 3.03 2.76 -14.41
C TYR A 155 3.80 2.87 -13.08
N ASP A 156 5.14 2.81 -13.15
CA ASP A 156 5.95 2.61 -11.95
C ASP A 156 6.37 3.90 -11.27
N GLN A 157 6.37 5.01 -11.99
CA GLN A 157 6.90 6.27 -11.48
C GLN A 157 5.97 6.93 -10.45
N LEU A 158 6.53 7.32 -9.29
CA LEU A 158 5.92 8.22 -8.29
C LEU A 158 6.90 9.36 -8.04
N VAL A 159 6.45 10.60 -8.23
CA VAL A 159 7.28 11.80 -8.05
C VAL A 159 6.79 12.56 -6.83
N VAL A 160 7.72 13.02 -6.01
CA VAL A 160 7.45 13.88 -4.85
C VAL A 160 8.12 15.23 -5.08
N LEU A 161 7.31 16.28 -5.04
CA LEU A 161 7.77 17.67 -5.07
C LEU A 161 7.60 18.26 -3.67
N THR A 162 8.63 18.92 -3.14
CA THR A 162 8.61 19.58 -1.83
C THR A 162 9.18 20.97 -1.95
N TRP A 163 8.49 21.99 -1.48
CA TRP A 163 8.95 23.37 -1.53
C TRP A 163 9.61 23.78 -0.21
N PRO A 164 10.92 24.08 -0.20
CA PRO A 164 11.61 24.58 0.99
C PRO A 164 11.08 25.94 1.47
N SER A 165 10.58 26.74 0.53
CA SER A 165 9.87 28.00 0.78
C SER A 165 8.89 28.27 -0.36
N PRO A 166 7.87 29.13 -0.18
CA PRO A 166 6.87 29.43 -1.22
C PRO A 166 7.42 29.99 -2.52
N THR A 167 8.61 30.57 -2.50
CA THR A 167 9.26 31.19 -3.67
C THR A 167 10.40 30.37 -4.27
N ALA A 168 10.81 29.28 -3.60
CA ALA A 168 11.85 28.40 -4.11
C ALA A 168 11.29 27.40 -5.14
N PRO A 169 12.11 26.95 -6.10
CA PRO A 169 11.73 25.81 -6.92
C PRO A 169 11.58 24.55 -6.07
N PRO A 170 10.72 23.59 -6.48
CA PRO A 170 10.53 22.36 -5.73
C PRO A 170 11.79 21.48 -5.75
N GLN A 171 12.09 20.88 -4.61
CA GLN A 171 12.97 19.73 -4.53
C GLN A 171 12.21 18.51 -5.05
N VAL A 172 12.88 17.70 -5.85
CA VAL A 172 12.25 16.58 -6.59
C VAL A 172 12.88 15.27 -6.17
N GLN A 173 12.01 14.32 -5.85
CA GLN A 173 12.39 12.93 -5.59
C GLN A 173 11.54 12.02 -6.48
N VAL A 174 12.15 11.00 -7.08
CA VAL A 174 11.47 10.04 -7.96
C VAL A 174 11.60 8.66 -7.39
N PHE A 175 10.49 7.97 -7.22
CA PHE A 175 10.41 6.64 -6.63
C PHE A 175 9.83 5.64 -7.63
N SER A 176 10.18 4.36 -7.46
CA SER A 176 9.50 3.24 -8.07
C SER A 176 8.31 2.84 -7.20
N GLN A 177 7.10 2.89 -7.75
CA GLN A 177 5.90 2.37 -7.06
C GLN A 177 6.04 0.89 -6.74
N LYS A 178 6.63 0.11 -7.66
CA LYS A 178 6.87 -1.33 -7.48
C LYS A 178 7.74 -1.59 -6.24
N ASP A 179 8.83 -0.85 -6.09
CA ASP A 179 9.72 -1.00 -4.95
C ASP A 179 9.03 -0.58 -3.65
N LEU A 180 8.29 0.53 -3.67
CA LEU A 180 7.52 0.99 -2.52
C LEU A 180 6.41 0.02 -2.12
N LEU A 181 5.75 -0.63 -3.08
CA LEU A 181 4.69 -1.60 -2.82
C LEU A 181 5.23 -2.96 -2.37
N GLN A 182 6.39 -3.38 -2.88
CA GLN A 182 7.06 -4.61 -2.43
C GLN A 182 7.68 -4.47 -1.05
N ARG A 183 8.18 -3.29 -0.71
CA ARG A 183 8.84 -2.97 0.54
C ARG A 183 8.26 -1.67 1.11
N PRO A 184 7.02 -1.70 1.59
CA PRO A 184 6.33 -0.48 2.01
C PRO A 184 7.18 0.31 3.00
N CYS A 185 7.49 1.56 2.64
CA CYS A 185 8.28 2.49 3.45
C CYS A 185 9.67 1.97 3.84
N SER A 186 10.23 1.02 3.10
CA SER A 186 11.58 0.56 3.38
C SER A 186 12.53 1.74 3.24
N GLN A 187 13.37 1.91 4.24
CA GLN A 187 14.34 3.00 4.29
C GLN A 187 15.31 2.95 3.10
N THR A 188 15.54 1.78 2.51
CA THR A 188 16.36 1.63 1.30
C THR A 188 15.72 2.33 0.09
N ALA A 189 14.39 2.24 -0.06
CA ALA A 189 13.67 2.95 -1.13
C ALA A 189 13.63 4.47 -0.86
N LEU A 190 13.55 4.88 0.42
CA LEU A 190 13.57 6.30 0.81
C LEU A 190 15.00 6.86 0.92
N ALA A 191 15.99 6.05 1.33
CA ALA A 191 17.40 6.45 1.48
C ALA A 191 18.13 6.74 0.16
N ALA A 192 17.69 6.12 -0.95
CA ALA A 192 18.19 6.47 -2.29
C ALA A 192 18.05 7.97 -2.60
N HIS A 193 17.35 8.72 -1.75
CA HIS A 193 17.01 10.13 -1.93
C HIS A 193 17.49 11.07 -0.80
N GLY A 194 18.48 10.65 -0.01
CA GLY A 194 19.20 11.56 0.92
C GLY A 194 18.60 11.71 2.32
N VAL A 195 17.65 10.88 2.71
CA VAL A 195 17.21 10.78 4.12
C VAL A 195 18.14 9.78 4.82
N PRO A 196 18.82 10.16 5.92
CA PRO A 196 19.71 9.22 6.61
C PRO A 196 18.90 8.02 7.10
N PRO A 197 19.36 6.78 6.84
CA PRO A 197 18.66 5.60 7.29
C PRO A 197 18.71 5.50 8.82
N ILE A 198 17.54 5.41 9.43
CA ILE A 198 17.43 4.81 10.75
C ILE A 198 17.39 3.30 10.52
N ASP A 199 18.29 2.54 11.08
CA ASP A 199 18.29 1.08 10.90
C ASP A 199 16.92 0.49 11.30
N PRO A 200 16.27 -0.31 10.42
CA PRO A 200 15.00 -0.92 10.78
C PRO A 200 15.19 -1.84 11.99
N PRO A 201 14.17 -2.04 12.82
CA PRO A 201 14.28 -2.90 14.01
C PRO A 201 14.74 -4.34 13.69
N SER A 202 14.59 -4.79 12.44
CA SER A 202 15.09 -6.08 11.94
C SER A 202 16.50 -6.04 11.34
N ALA A 203 17.22 -4.91 11.42
CA ALA A 203 18.56 -4.78 10.81
C ALA A 203 19.51 -5.88 11.26
N GLY A 204 20.21 -6.49 10.30
CA GLY A 204 21.15 -7.58 10.54
C GLY A 204 20.51 -8.94 10.86
N LEU A 205 19.18 -9.04 10.98
CA LEU A 205 18.50 -10.33 11.16
C LEU A 205 18.45 -11.07 9.82
N GLN A 206 18.91 -12.30 9.84
CA GLN A 206 18.80 -13.25 8.73
C GLN A 206 18.03 -14.47 9.20
N LEU A 207 17.06 -14.92 8.39
CA LEU A 207 16.34 -16.15 8.64
C LEU A 207 17.12 -17.35 8.10
N ASP A 208 17.12 -18.46 8.84
CA ASP A 208 17.66 -19.73 8.39
C ASP A 208 16.77 -20.33 7.30
N LEU A 209 17.08 -20.00 6.04
CA LEU A 209 16.33 -20.45 4.87
C LEU A 209 16.29 -21.96 4.72
N PRO A 210 17.39 -22.74 4.90
CA PRO A 210 17.34 -24.19 4.92
C PRO A 210 16.32 -24.76 5.91
N ALA A 211 16.30 -24.28 7.15
CA ALA A 211 15.33 -24.71 8.15
C ALA A 211 13.88 -24.32 7.75
N LEU A 212 13.68 -23.13 7.18
CA LEU A 212 12.38 -22.71 6.67
C LEU A 212 11.91 -23.57 5.51
N LEU A 213 12.81 -23.93 4.58
CA LEU A 213 12.51 -24.79 3.45
C LEU A 213 12.08 -26.19 3.93
N ALA A 214 12.80 -26.77 4.91
CA ALA A 214 12.46 -28.05 5.51
C ALA A 214 11.06 -28.03 6.17
N ARG A 215 10.73 -26.95 6.90
CA ARG A 215 9.40 -26.77 7.56
C ARG A 215 8.28 -26.54 6.54
N THR A 216 8.54 -25.82 5.48
CA THR A 216 7.55 -25.55 4.41
C THR A 216 7.17 -26.85 3.69
N GLY A 217 8.15 -27.72 3.46
CA GLY A 217 7.98 -28.96 2.69
C GLY A 217 7.96 -28.71 1.19
N ARG A 218 7.52 -29.70 0.44
CA ARG A 218 7.43 -29.67 -1.03
C ARG A 218 5.97 -29.61 -1.49
N PRO A 219 5.67 -28.99 -2.64
CA PRO A 219 4.35 -29.10 -3.25
C PRO A 219 4.10 -30.57 -3.66
N PRO A 220 2.86 -31.06 -3.61
CA PRO A 220 2.54 -32.37 -4.14
C PRO A 220 2.77 -32.41 -5.65
N GLU A 221 3.32 -33.53 -6.12
CA GLU A 221 3.56 -33.78 -7.54
C GLU A 221 2.23 -34.11 -8.26
N GLN A 222 2.18 -33.78 -9.54
CA GLN A 222 1.01 -34.09 -10.37
C GLN A 222 0.73 -35.61 -10.34
N GLY A 223 -0.55 -35.97 -10.15
CA GLY A 223 -0.98 -37.36 -10.04
C GLY A 223 -0.93 -37.96 -8.62
N GLN A 224 -0.24 -37.33 -7.68
CA GLN A 224 -0.30 -37.78 -6.28
C GLN A 224 -1.70 -37.53 -5.68
N ALA A 225 -2.14 -38.38 -4.75
CA ALA A 225 -3.43 -38.27 -4.10
C ALA A 225 -3.69 -36.88 -3.49
N LYS A 226 -2.68 -36.24 -2.90
CA LYS A 226 -2.78 -34.87 -2.35
C LYS A 226 -3.02 -33.84 -3.46
N ALA A 227 -2.41 -33.97 -4.64
CA ALA A 227 -2.63 -33.03 -5.75
C ALA A 227 -4.05 -33.20 -6.33
N VAL A 228 -4.53 -34.43 -6.44
CA VAL A 228 -5.93 -34.75 -6.85
C VAL A 228 -6.90 -34.16 -5.84
N SER A 229 -6.68 -34.36 -4.54
CA SER A 229 -7.48 -33.78 -3.46
C SER A 229 -7.48 -32.25 -3.51
N ASP A 230 -6.34 -31.62 -3.70
CA ASP A 230 -6.23 -30.15 -3.84
C ASP A 230 -7.18 -29.62 -4.92
N LEU A 231 -7.18 -30.23 -6.10
CA LEU A 231 -8.06 -29.81 -7.20
C LEU A 231 -9.53 -30.07 -6.88
N GLY A 232 -9.86 -31.25 -6.34
CA GLY A 232 -11.22 -31.60 -5.95
C GLY A 232 -11.82 -30.63 -4.94
N ILE A 233 -11.02 -30.21 -3.94
CA ILE A 233 -11.43 -29.19 -2.95
C ILE A 233 -11.72 -27.85 -3.62
N LEU A 234 -10.86 -27.39 -4.55
CA LEU A 234 -11.08 -26.14 -5.25
C LEU A 234 -12.36 -26.12 -6.08
N LEU A 235 -12.64 -27.20 -6.81
CA LEU A 235 -13.84 -27.36 -7.62
C LEU A 235 -15.09 -27.39 -6.73
N TRP A 236 -15.03 -28.13 -5.62
CA TRP A 236 -16.12 -28.15 -4.65
C TRP A 236 -16.40 -26.78 -4.04
N LEU A 237 -15.37 -26.09 -3.54
CA LEU A 237 -15.50 -24.73 -3.00
C LEU A 237 -16.05 -23.75 -4.04
N GLN A 238 -15.61 -23.86 -5.30
CA GLN A 238 -16.10 -23.01 -6.38
C GLN A 238 -17.61 -23.13 -6.59
N GLY A 239 -18.17 -24.33 -6.42
CA GLY A 239 -19.61 -24.58 -6.52
C GLY A 239 -20.42 -24.14 -5.29
N HIS A 240 -19.77 -23.96 -4.13
CA HIS A 240 -20.45 -23.73 -2.85
C HIS A 240 -20.15 -22.38 -2.19
N ARG A 241 -19.22 -21.57 -2.73
CA ARG A 241 -18.89 -20.24 -2.18
C ARG A 241 -20.05 -19.28 -2.35
N SER A 242 -20.51 -18.69 -1.24
CA SER A 242 -21.55 -17.67 -1.27
C SER A 242 -20.98 -16.29 -1.61
N PRO A 243 -21.83 -15.32 -2.05
CA PRO A 243 -21.41 -13.92 -2.23
C PRO A 243 -20.75 -13.33 -0.98
N GLN A 244 -21.24 -13.68 0.22
CA GLN A 244 -20.67 -13.21 1.48
C GLN A 244 -19.25 -13.73 1.70
N LEU A 245 -19.00 -15.02 1.44
CA LEU A 245 -17.65 -15.61 1.54
C LEU A 245 -16.68 -14.98 0.55
N ILE A 246 -17.15 -14.66 -0.66
CA ILE A 246 -16.37 -13.93 -1.66
C ILE A 246 -16.06 -12.53 -1.14
N ALA A 247 -17.05 -11.79 -0.65
CA ALA A 247 -16.85 -10.44 -0.10
C ALA A 247 -15.84 -10.43 1.06
N ASN A 248 -15.94 -11.40 1.99
CA ASN A 248 -14.97 -11.55 3.09
C ASN A 248 -13.56 -11.83 2.56
N SER A 249 -13.43 -12.62 1.47
CA SER A 249 -12.12 -12.86 0.85
C SER A 249 -11.52 -11.60 0.24
N TRP A 250 -12.35 -10.69 -0.27
CA TRP A 250 -11.90 -9.39 -0.77
C TRP A 250 -11.40 -8.45 0.33
N LEU A 251 -11.96 -8.53 1.56
CA LEU A 251 -11.43 -7.79 2.72
C LEU A 251 -10.01 -8.21 3.08
N LEU A 252 -9.64 -9.47 2.79
CA LEU A 252 -8.32 -10.04 3.04
C LEU A 252 -7.42 -10.04 1.78
N LEU A 253 -7.82 -9.31 0.72
CA LEU A 253 -7.06 -9.26 -0.53
C LEU A 253 -5.64 -8.74 -0.32
N ASP A 254 -5.52 -7.72 0.50
CA ASP A 254 -4.22 -7.13 0.83
C ASP A 254 -3.65 -7.73 2.12
N ARG A 255 -2.35 -7.91 2.12
CA ARG A 255 -1.57 -8.29 3.31
C ARG A 255 -1.39 -7.08 4.22
N ASN A 256 -2.41 -6.78 5.02
CA ASN A 256 -2.46 -5.61 5.87
C ASN A 256 -2.64 -5.99 7.35
N LEU A 257 -1.84 -5.39 8.20
CA LEU A 257 -1.93 -5.56 9.66
C LEU A 257 -3.23 -4.99 10.26
N SER A 258 -3.87 -4.00 9.61
CA SER A 258 -5.19 -3.50 10.06
C SER A 258 -6.30 -4.57 10.00
N ASN A 259 -6.10 -5.65 9.27
CA ASN A 259 -7.03 -6.79 9.32
C ASN A 259 -7.04 -7.49 10.68
N PHE A 260 -6.10 -7.17 11.56
CA PHE A 260 -6.05 -7.64 12.95
C PHE A 260 -6.76 -6.68 13.93
N ASP A 261 -7.25 -5.51 13.51
CA ASP A 261 -7.84 -4.49 14.39
C ASP A 261 -8.93 -5.06 15.32
N LEU A 262 -9.86 -5.86 14.78
CA LEU A 262 -10.90 -6.51 15.58
C LEU A 262 -10.33 -7.55 16.56
N ALA A 263 -9.26 -8.24 16.18
CA ALA A 263 -8.62 -9.23 17.04
C ALA A 263 -7.79 -8.56 18.15
N VAL A 264 -7.13 -7.47 17.81
CA VAL A 264 -6.37 -6.63 18.75
C VAL A 264 -7.30 -5.77 19.61
N GLY A 265 -8.44 -5.33 19.08
CA GLY A 265 -9.47 -4.56 19.78
C GLY A 265 -9.26 -3.05 19.69
N VAL A 266 -8.40 -2.58 18.82
CA VAL A 266 -8.17 -1.14 18.54
C VAL A 266 -7.97 -0.94 17.03
N ASP A 267 -8.22 0.27 16.54
CA ASP A 267 -7.75 0.73 15.25
C ASP A 267 -6.23 0.91 15.35
N MET A 268 -5.47 -0.05 14.86
CA MET A 268 -4.01 -0.07 15.00
C MET A 268 -3.36 1.11 14.29
N ALA A 269 -3.90 1.54 13.17
CA ALA A 269 -3.34 2.67 12.41
C ALA A 269 -3.38 3.97 13.22
N LYS A 270 -4.41 4.17 14.03
CA LYS A 270 -4.57 5.36 14.89
C LYS A 270 -3.92 5.18 16.26
N THR A 271 -4.05 3.99 16.84
CA THR A 271 -3.69 3.75 18.24
C THR A 271 -2.24 3.31 18.41
N THR A 272 -1.73 2.52 17.45
CA THR A 272 -0.42 1.87 17.52
C THR A 272 0.40 2.00 16.21
N PRO A 273 0.59 3.24 15.69
CA PRO A 273 1.31 3.46 14.44
C PRO A 273 2.79 3.04 14.48
N GLU A 274 3.46 3.15 15.64
CA GLU A 274 4.85 2.72 15.81
C GLU A 274 4.96 1.18 15.76
N LEU A 275 4.01 0.49 16.38
CA LEU A 275 3.93 -0.97 16.31
C LEU A 275 3.74 -1.45 14.87
N LEU A 276 2.79 -0.85 14.13
CA LEU A 276 2.58 -1.18 12.72
C LEU A 276 3.84 -0.96 11.88
N ARG A 277 4.47 0.20 12.06
CA ARG A 277 5.70 0.55 11.33
C ARG A 277 6.84 -0.41 11.67
N GLY A 278 6.97 -0.78 12.94
CA GLY A 278 8.04 -1.65 13.41
C GLY A 278 7.86 -3.13 13.06
N LEU A 279 6.62 -3.61 12.86
CA LEU A 279 6.34 -4.99 12.42
C LEU A 279 6.68 -5.22 10.94
N ALA A 280 6.50 -4.20 10.10
CA ALA A 280 6.67 -4.32 8.66
C ALA A 280 8.06 -4.84 8.23
N PRO A 281 9.20 -4.37 8.78
CA PRO A 281 10.53 -4.90 8.44
C PRO A 281 10.74 -6.37 8.80
N PHE A 282 10.14 -6.86 9.87
CA PHE A 282 10.19 -8.29 10.23
C PHE A 282 9.37 -9.13 9.24
N LEU A 283 8.19 -8.67 8.87
CA LEU A 283 7.34 -9.36 7.88
C LEU A 283 7.96 -9.35 6.48
N ALA A 284 8.75 -8.33 6.14
CA ALA A 284 9.52 -8.31 4.89
C ALA A 284 10.53 -9.46 4.78
N LEU A 285 11.11 -9.92 5.90
CA LEU A 285 11.99 -11.10 5.91
C LEU A 285 11.22 -12.38 5.55
N VAL A 286 9.99 -12.51 6.03
CA VAL A 286 9.10 -13.64 5.67
C VAL A 286 8.77 -13.61 4.19
N ASP A 287 8.52 -12.44 3.64
CA ASP A 287 8.29 -12.26 2.20
C ASP A 287 9.51 -12.64 1.37
N GLY A 288 10.71 -12.24 1.77
CA GLY A 288 11.96 -12.62 1.10
C GLY A 288 12.17 -14.14 1.08
N ALA A 289 11.96 -14.81 2.22
CA ALA A 289 12.04 -16.27 2.31
C ALA A 289 10.99 -16.97 1.41
N LYS A 290 9.74 -16.50 1.44
CA LYS A 290 8.65 -16.99 0.58
C LYS A 290 9.02 -16.85 -0.91
N ASP A 291 9.57 -15.70 -1.34
CA ASP A 291 9.90 -15.48 -2.74
C ASP A 291 11.02 -16.42 -3.22
N THR A 292 12.03 -16.64 -2.38
CA THR A 292 13.08 -17.62 -2.66
C THR A 292 12.49 -19.03 -2.82
N ILE A 293 11.60 -19.45 -1.93
CA ILE A 293 10.98 -20.79 -2.01
C ILE A 293 10.07 -20.92 -3.24
N LYS A 294 9.37 -19.84 -3.62
CA LYS A 294 8.58 -19.81 -4.87
C LYS A 294 9.42 -20.06 -6.10
N GLU A 295 10.61 -19.48 -6.18
CA GLU A 295 11.53 -19.69 -7.31
C GLU A 295 12.14 -21.09 -7.34
N ILE A 296 12.30 -21.76 -6.18
CA ILE A 296 12.76 -23.16 -6.12
C ILE A 296 11.72 -24.09 -6.74
N TYR A 297 10.45 -23.96 -6.38
CA TYR A 297 9.41 -24.94 -6.75
C TYR A 297 8.61 -24.58 -7.99
N ARG A 298 8.48 -23.31 -8.33
CA ARG A 298 7.80 -22.80 -9.55
C ARG A 298 6.45 -23.46 -9.86
N ARG A 299 5.66 -23.76 -8.81
CA ARG A 299 4.35 -24.39 -8.99
C ARG A 299 3.38 -23.45 -9.70
N PRO A 300 2.75 -23.84 -10.82
CA PRO A 300 1.73 -23.04 -11.48
C PRO A 300 0.52 -22.80 -10.57
N ARG A 301 -0.15 -21.67 -10.77
CA ARG A 301 -1.42 -21.37 -10.09
C ARG A 301 -2.52 -22.32 -10.54
N PRO A 302 -3.56 -22.60 -9.69
CA PRO A 302 -4.64 -23.51 -10.03
C PRO A 302 -5.31 -23.17 -11.36
N TYR A 303 -5.64 -21.92 -11.59
CA TYR A 303 -6.30 -21.43 -12.80
C TYR A 303 -5.40 -21.37 -14.05
N ILE A 304 -4.10 -21.62 -13.89
CA ILE A 304 -3.15 -21.80 -15.00
C ILE A 304 -3.03 -23.27 -15.35
N ALA A 305 -3.05 -24.13 -14.32
CA ALA A 305 -2.92 -25.58 -14.49
C ALA A 305 -4.24 -26.24 -14.94
N ASP A 306 -5.38 -25.67 -14.55
CA ASP A 306 -6.72 -26.18 -14.89
C ASP A 306 -7.67 -25.02 -15.22
N ALA A 307 -8.15 -25.00 -16.48
CA ALA A 307 -9.04 -23.96 -17.00
C ALA A 307 -10.45 -23.98 -16.39
N SER A 308 -10.85 -25.07 -15.70
CA SER A 308 -12.14 -25.14 -15.00
C SER A 308 -12.16 -24.32 -13.71
N ILE A 309 -10.99 -23.97 -13.17
CA ILE A 309 -10.88 -23.12 -11.98
C ILE A 309 -11.13 -21.67 -12.34
N ARG A 310 -12.17 -21.08 -11.73
CA ARG A 310 -12.58 -19.68 -11.90
C ARG A 310 -12.30 -18.88 -10.62
N PRO A 311 -11.20 -18.15 -10.54
CA PRO A 311 -10.88 -17.37 -9.34
C PRO A 311 -11.94 -16.30 -9.04
N CYS A 312 -12.22 -16.07 -7.74
CA CYS A 312 -13.05 -14.94 -7.30
C CYS A 312 -12.24 -13.75 -6.74
N LEU A 313 -10.93 -13.87 -6.78
CA LEU A 313 -9.98 -12.78 -6.54
C LEU A 313 -9.15 -12.53 -7.80
N PRO A 314 -8.48 -11.37 -7.92
CA PRO A 314 -7.62 -11.08 -9.06
C PRO A 314 -6.56 -12.15 -9.29
N ARG A 315 -6.27 -12.42 -10.57
CA ARG A 315 -5.21 -13.35 -10.95
C ARG A 315 -3.85 -12.73 -10.67
N GLU A 316 -2.98 -13.50 -10.06
CA GLU A 316 -1.60 -13.11 -9.74
C GLU A 316 -0.63 -13.75 -10.75
N SER A 317 0.42 -13.03 -11.15
CA SER A 317 1.43 -13.52 -12.09
C SER A 317 2.51 -14.42 -11.47
N GLY A 318 2.65 -14.39 -10.14
CA GLY A 318 3.70 -15.17 -9.43
C GLY A 318 3.30 -16.63 -9.20
N TRP A 319 4.30 -17.47 -8.85
CA TRP A 319 4.15 -18.89 -8.54
C TRP A 319 3.20 -19.16 -7.38
N SER A 320 2.59 -20.35 -7.37
CA SER A 320 1.57 -20.71 -6.39
C SER A 320 2.16 -21.09 -5.02
N PHE A 321 3.17 -21.94 -4.99
CA PHE A 321 3.71 -22.55 -3.75
C PHE A 321 4.95 -21.83 -3.21
N PRO A 322 5.00 -21.54 -1.89
CA PRO A 322 3.90 -21.54 -0.91
C PRO A 322 3.01 -20.30 -1.05
N SER A 323 1.83 -20.28 -0.41
CA SER A 323 0.95 -19.11 -0.39
C SER A 323 1.56 -17.97 0.42
N GLY A 324 1.79 -16.82 -0.25
CA GLY A 324 2.36 -15.63 0.39
C GLY A 324 1.41 -14.98 1.39
N HIS A 325 0.10 -14.98 1.13
CA HIS A 325 -0.88 -14.49 2.08
C HIS A 325 -0.91 -15.33 3.35
N SER A 326 -0.90 -16.66 3.20
CA SER A 326 -0.86 -17.57 4.37
C SER A 326 0.38 -17.36 5.21
N ALA A 327 1.54 -17.20 4.58
CA ALA A 327 2.80 -16.95 5.29
C ALA A 327 2.77 -15.61 6.03
N PHE A 328 2.31 -14.54 5.37
CA PHE A 328 2.19 -13.21 5.97
C PHE A 328 1.24 -13.21 7.17
N TYR A 329 0.00 -13.66 6.97
CA TYR A 329 -1.01 -13.60 8.03
C TYR A 329 -0.66 -14.49 9.22
N ARG A 330 -0.07 -15.68 8.96
CA ARG A 330 0.39 -16.55 10.04
C ARG A 330 1.55 -15.93 10.80
N ALA A 331 2.56 -15.40 10.12
CA ALA A 331 3.69 -14.75 10.77
C ALA A 331 3.25 -13.52 11.57
N ALA A 332 2.39 -12.67 11.00
CA ALA A 332 1.84 -11.52 11.70
C ALA A 332 1.06 -11.93 12.97
N ALA A 333 0.25 -13.00 12.87
CA ALA A 333 -0.49 -13.52 14.01
C ALA A 333 0.46 -13.99 15.12
N GLU A 334 1.52 -14.75 14.80
CA GLU A 334 2.47 -15.23 15.81
C GLU A 334 3.27 -14.10 16.46
N LEU A 335 3.71 -13.11 15.69
CA LEU A 335 4.40 -11.94 16.22
C LEU A 335 3.48 -11.13 17.14
N LEU A 336 2.22 -10.95 16.77
CA LEU A 336 1.23 -10.28 17.60
C LEU A 336 0.88 -11.12 18.85
N VAL A 337 0.85 -12.45 18.77
CA VAL A 337 0.65 -13.35 19.93
C VAL A 337 1.78 -13.21 20.94
N ASP A 338 3.04 -13.07 20.48
CA ASP A 338 4.17 -12.86 21.39
C ASP A 338 4.11 -11.49 22.12
N LEU A 339 3.43 -10.52 21.54
CA LEU A 339 3.19 -9.20 22.13
C LEU A 339 1.91 -9.16 23.00
N LEU A 340 0.89 -9.93 22.64
CA LEU A 340 -0.47 -9.91 23.20
C LEU A 340 -0.97 -11.34 23.44
N PRO A 341 -0.33 -12.12 24.32
CA PRO A 341 -0.61 -13.54 24.49
C PRO A 341 -2.05 -13.83 24.93
N GLU A 342 -2.69 -12.91 25.63
CA GLU A 342 -4.09 -13.02 26.05
C GLU A 342 -5.08 -12.99 24.88
N ARG A 343 -4.66 -12.52 23.69
CA ARG A 343 -5.46 -12.43 22.45
C ARG A 343 -5.15 -13.53 21.46
N ARG A 344 -4.37 -14.55 21.89
CA ARG A 344 -3.86 -15.62 21.04
C ARG A 344 -4.91 -16.24 20.10
N GLN A 345 -6.05 -16.67 20.65
CA GLN A 345 -7.06 -17.33 19.83
C GLN A 345 -7.60 -16.45 18.70
N ARG A 346 -7.86 -15.19 19.01
CA ARG A 346 -8.38 -14.21 18.07
C ARG A 346 -7.35 -13.89 16.98
N LEU A 347 -6.10 -13.68 17.35
CA LEU A 347 -5.01 -13.38 16.45
C LEU A 347 -4.74 -14.54 15.47
N LEU A 348 -4.70 -15.78 16.00
CA LEU A 348 -4.51 -16.97 15.18
C LEU A 348 -5.69 -17.23 14.24
N ALA A 349 -6.94 -16.91 14.64
CA ALA A 349 -8.11 -17.01 13.75
C ALA A 349 -7.96 -16.12 12.52
N VAL A 350 -7.54 -14.86 12.70
CA VAL A 350 -7.24 -13.95 11.58
C VAL A 350 -6.09 -14.51 10.73
N GLY A 351 -5.04 -15.04 11.36
CA GLY A 351 -3.91 -15.68 10.68
C GLY A 351 -4.33 -16.82 9.76
N LEU A 352 -5.30 -17.63 10.19
CA LEU A 352 -5.88 -18.72 9.39
C LEU A 352 -6.77 -18.21 8.26
N SER A 353 -7.66 -17.24 8.55
CA SER A 353 -8.61 -16.70 7.58
C SER A 353 -7.91 -16.07 6.37
N GLY A 354 -6.78 -15.38 6.58
CA GLY A 354 -5.98 -14.79 5.50
C GLY A 354 -5.47 -15.81 4.49
N GLY A 355 -5.18 -17.05 4.95
CA GLY A 355 -4.82 -18.16 4.09
C GLY A 355 -6.03 -18.81 3.42
N SER A 356 -7.08 -19.13 4.19
CA SER A 356 -8.26 -19.86 3.74
C SER A 356 -9.01 -19.13 2.62
N SER A 357 -9.05 -17.80 2.65
CA SER A 357 -9.62 -16.95 1.59
C SER A 357 -9.01 -17.22 0.21
N ARG A 358 -7.74 -17.61 0.17
CA ARG A 358 -7.01 -17.90 -1.08
C ARG A 358 -7.44 -19.21 -1.73
N THR A 359 -7.70 -20.23 -0.91
CA THR A 359 -8.25 -21.53 -1.37
C THR A 359 -9.70 -21.35 -1.82
N LEU A 360 -10.53 -20.69 -1.01
CA LEU A 360 -11.93 -20.42 -1.34
C LEU A 360 -12.09 -19.76 -2.71
N CYS A 361 -11.22 -18.82 -3.03
CA CYS A 361 -11.24 -18.09 -4.29
C CYS A 361 -10.42 -18.72 -5.42
N GLY A 362 -9.86 -19.91 -5.25
CA GLY A 362 -9.18 -20.65 -6.32
C GLY A 362 -7.86 -20.05 -6.81
N VAL A 363 -7.22 -19.16 -6.03
CA VAL A 363 -5.94 -18.53 -6.40
C VAL A 363 -4.73 -19.29 -5.83
N HIS A 364 -4.96 -20.21 -4.89
CA HIS A 364 -3.97 -21.13 -4.33
C HIS A 364 -4.59 -22.50 -4.07
N TYR A 365 -3.79 -23.54 -4.17
CA TYR A 365 -4.18 -24.87 -3.71
C TYR A 365 -4.22 -24.95 -2.18
N PRO A 366 -5.03 -25.84 -1.57
CA PRO A 366 -4.99 -26.09 -0.13
C PRO A 366 -3.58 -26.37 0.39
N SER A 367 -2.80 -27.19 -0.29
CA SER A 367 -1.41 -27.50 0.09
C SER A 367 -0.48 -26.29 0.04
N ASP A 368 -0.72 -25.30 -0.85
CA ASP A 368 0.06 -24.05 -0.85
C ASP A 368 -0.24 -23.23 0.41
N VAL A 369 -1.52 -23.21 0.83
CA VAL A 369 -1.97 -22.50 2.03
C VAL A 369 -1.40 -23.14 3.29
N GLU A 370 -1.46 -24.47 3.40
CA GLU A 370 -0.85 -25.22 4.50
C GLU A 370 0.66 -24.97 4.59
N ALA A 371 1.37 -25.00 3.45
CA ALA A 371 2.79 -24.72 3.38
C ALA A 371 3.11 -23.26 3.78
N GLY A 372 2.29 -22.30 3.34
CA GLY A 372 2.39 -20.91 3.75
C GLY A 372 2.21 -20.72 5.26
N GLN A 373 1.24 -21.41 5.88
CA GLN A 373 1.05 -21.40 7.33
C GLN A 373 2.30 -21.92 8.06
N ARG A 374 2.85 -23.06 7.62
CA ARG A 374 4.08 -23.61 8.22
C ARG A 374 5.28 -22.69 8.07
N LEU A 375 5.43 -22.07 6.90
CA LEU A 375 6.49 -21.08 6.64
C LEU A 375 6.34 -19.86 7.56
N GLY A 376 5.14 -19.28 7.64
CA GLY A 376 4.88 -18.10 8.45
C GLY A 376 5.15 -18.33 9.92
N GLU A 377 4.68 -19.47 10.44
CA GLU A 377 4.95 -19.91 11.82
C GLU A 377 6.45 -20.06 12.09
N ALA A 378 7.16 -20.83 11.26
CA ALA A 378 8.57 -21.08 11.44
C ALA A 378 9.42 -19.83 11.35
N ALA A 379 9.11 -18.93 10.40
CA ALA A 379 9.79 -17.64 10.27
C ALA A 379 9.53 -16.73 11.48
N ALA A 380 8.28 -16.66 11.96
CA ALA A 380 7.94 -15.88 13.15
C ALA A 380 8.69 -16.39 14.39
N LEU A 381 8.81 -17.70 14.57
CA LEU A 381 9.57 -18.28 15.69
C LEU A 381 11.05 -17.89 15.65
N GLN A 382 11.67 -17.86 14.47
CA GLN A 382 13.06 -17.38 14.33
C GLN A 382 13.17 -15.88 14.63
N ILE A 383 12.20 -15.07 14.19
CA ILE A 383 12.14 -13.64 14.51
C ILE A 383 12.00 -13.45 16.02
N ILE A 384 11.07 -14.14 16.67
CA ILE A 384 10.80 -14.03 18.11
C ILE A 384 12.04 -14.41 18.94
N ALA A 385 12.81 -15.39 18.51
CA ALA A 385 14.05 -15.80 19.16
C ALA A 385 15.20 -14.79 19.00
N SER A 386 15.09 -13.81 18.11
CA SER A 386 16.18 -12.88 17.77
C SER A 386 16.37 -11.76 18.79
N ASP A 387 17.62 -11.25 18.86
CA ASP A 387 17.94 -10.06 19.65
C ASP A 387 17.23 -8.81 19.13
N GLN A 388 17.05 -8.72 17.82
CA GLN A 388 16.35 -7.64 17.15
C GLN A 388 14.91 -7.52 17.64
N TRP A 389 14.19 -8.64 17.71
CA TRP A 389 12.83 -8.68 18.23
C TRP A 389 12.75 -8.35 19.73
N ARG A 390 13.68 -8.86 20.52
CA ARG A 390 13.75 -8.53 21.95
C ARG A 390 13.95 -7.03 22.17
N ARG A 391 14.87 -6.40 21.44
CA ARG A 391 15.07 -4.95 21.51
C ARG A 391 13.84 -4.17 21.05
N PHE A 392 13.23 -4.59 19.95
CA PHE A 392 12.01 -3.97 19.43
C PHE A 392 10.89 -3.94 20.48
N LYS A 393 10.60 -5.08 21.10
CA LYS A 393 9.56 -5.17 22.14
C LYS A 393 9.81 -4.22 23.32
N LEU A 394 11.05 -3.98 23.67
CA LEU A 394 11.43 -3.17 24.82
C LEU A 394 11.52 -1.67 24.51
N THR A 395 11.32 -1.25 23.24
CA THR A 395 11.34 0.18 22.90
C THR A 395 10.24 0.94 23.67
N PRO A 396 10.55 2.10 24.27
CA PRO A 396 9.57 2.86 25.05
C PRO A 396 8.27 3.18 24.28
N ALA A 397 8.40 3.50 22.99
CA ALA A 397 7.26 3.78 22.11
C ALA A 397 6.34 2.55 21.97
N ILE A 398 6.91 1.38 21.69
CA ILE A 398 6.16 0.12 21.56
C ILE A 398 5.49 -0.24 22.88
N GLN A 399 6.21 -0.15 24.00
CA GLN A 399 5.64 -0.40 25.31
C GLN A 399 4.49 0.56 25.65
N ALA A 400 4.58 1.83 25.24
CA ALA A 400 3.51 2.80 25.43
C ALA A 400 2.26 2.45 24.60
N GLU A 401 2.44 1.95 23.38
CA GLU A 401 1.34 1.54 22.51
C GLU A 401 0.70 0.23 22.99
N LEU A 402 1.48 -0.75 23.44
CA LEU A 402 0.95 -2.00 24.01
C LEU A 402 0.06 -1.73 25.23
N ARG A 403 0.45 -0.80 26.12
CA ARG A 403 -0.41 -0.39 27.26
C ARG A 403 -1.77 0.18 26.82
N LYS A 404 -1.85 0.85 25.66
CA LYS A 404 -3.13 1.32 25.15
C LYS A 404 -4.03 0.16 24.73
N ILE A 405 -3.44 -0.90 24.18
CA ILE A 405 -4.17 -2.13 23.83
C ILE A 405 -4.65 -2.84 25.08
N ASP A 406 -3.79 -2.98 26.10
CA ASP A 406 -4.11 -3.65 27.37
C ASP A 406 -5.25 -2.95 28.13
N ALA A 407 -5.41 -1.63 27.93
CA ALA A 407 -6.52 -0.88 28.51
C ALA A 407 -7.90 -1.31 27.95
N VAL A 408 -7.94 -1.97 26.80
CA VAL A 408 -9.17 -2.53 26.21
C VAL A 408 -9.40 -3.93 26.74
N LYS A 409 -10.38 -4.08 27.65
CA LYS A 409 -10.70 -5.37 28.27
C LYS A 409 -11.16 -6.39 27.22
N GLN A 410 -10.64 -7.61 27.33
CA GLN A 410 -10.91 -8.71 26.38
C GLN A 410 -12.40 -9.05 26.28
N GLU A 411 -13.15 -8.98 27.38
CA GLU A 411 -14.60 -9.27 27.41
C GLU A 411 -15.44 -8.27 26.61
N ARG A 412 -14.87 -7.10 26.27
CA ARG A 412 -15.53 -6.06 25.46
C ARG A 412 -15.21 -6.15 23.98
N LEU A 413 -14.37 -7.10 23.57
CA LEU A 413 -14.01 -7.26 22.17
C LEU A 413 -15.18 -7.81 21.36
N PRO A 414 -15.44 -7.28 20.15
CA PRO A 414 -16.49 -7.79 19.29
C PRO A 414 -16.20 -9.25 18.89
N LEU A 415 -17.24 -10.01 18.59
CA LEU A 415 -17.07 -11.35 18.01
C LEU A 415 -16.34 -11.23 16.67
N LEU A 416 -15.39 -12.14 16.43
CA LEU A 416 -14.82 -12.30 15.10
C LEU A 416 -15.86 -13.05 14.26
N ILE A 417 -16.44 -12.36 13.29
CA ILE A 417 -17.31 -13.00 12.30
C ILE A 417 -16.38 -13.62 11.26
N ASN A 418 -16.29 -14.95 11.24
CA ASN A 418 -15.53 -15.71 10.25
C ASN A 418 -16.31 -15.86 8.94
#